data_cdac24de78aff69e55a9617d1f439a5b
#
_entry.id   cdac24de78aff69e55a9617d1f439a5b
#
_cell.length_a   1.000
_cell.length_b   1.000
_cell.length_c   1.000
_cell.angle_alpha   90.00
_cell.angle_beta   90.00
_cell.angle_gamma   90.00
#
_symmetry.space_group_name_H-M   'P 1'
#
loop_
_entity.id
_entity.type
_entity.pdbx_description
1 polymer ?
#
loop_
_entity_poly.entity_id
_entity_poly.type
_entity_poly.pdbx_seq_one_letter_code
_entity_poly.pdbx_strand_id
1 'polypeptide(L)'
;MRQKIFYLQDEIKNNLYTSGSEWMLENNVEYKGSYHSYITGEVYTQPTWNPLKSEKLIEFKNVAINNTEYVLLKPDIKTSYASIKISTPTITAKDIKKGSIIRYILQNVVSKKICEVDKEQYELYSTKKIDTNLYVGVTLKWFITGQRYFNRDINFTGIVTKTVSEKNLEQLNIASETIPNIQNYFTELEEFYADSNYIVPADINGLE
;
A
#
# COMPACT_ATOMS: atom_id res chain seq x y z
N MET A 1 -18.80 -34.19 45.10
CA MET A 1 -18.70 -32.93 45.87
C MET A 1 -20.11 -32.45 46.19
N ARG A 2 -20.43 -32.04 47.40
CA ARG A 2 -21.73 -31.39 47.69
C ARG A 2 -21.68 -29.97 47.15
N GLN A 3 -22.67 -29.59 46.34
CA GLN A 3 -22.81 -28.25 45.81
C GLN A 3 -23.13 -27.27 46.94
N LYS A 4 -22.37 -26.16 47.05
CA LYS A 4 -22.60 -25.13 48.08
C LYS A 4 -23.89 -24.37 47.70
N ILE A 5 -24.85 -24.36 48.62
CA ILE A 5 -26.18 -23.79 48.37
C ILE A 5 -26.29 -22.34 48.87
N PHE A 6 -25.48 -21.96 49.86
CA PHE A 6 -25.48 -20.61 50.44
C PHE A 6 -24.08 -20.01 50.40
N TYR A 7 -24.01 -18.75 50.05
CA TYR A 7 -22.78 -17.96 49.96
C TYR A 7 -22.87 -16.79 50.93
N LEU A 8 -21.77 -16.48 51.61
CA LEU A 8 -21.63 -15.28 52.40
C LEU A 8 -21.40 -14.08 51.47
N GLN A 9 -21.63 -12.86 51.96
CA GLN A 9 -21.55 -11.67 51.14
C GLN A 9 -20.12 -11.37 50.63
N ASP A 10 -19.10 -11.79 51.39
CA ASP A 10 -17.68 -11.73 51.05
C ASP A 10 -17.23 -12.79 50.02
N GLU A 11 -18.05 -13.82 49.83
CA GLU A 11 -17.84 -14.89 48.85
C GLU A 11 -18.41 -14.56 47.44
N ILE A 12 -19.09 -13.42 47.32
CA ILE A 12 -19.72 -12.97 46.09
C ILE A 12 -19.09 -11.64 45.66
N LYS A 13 -18.49 -11.60 44.49
CA LYS A 13 -18.02 -10.36 43.86
C LYS A 13 -19.11 -9.82 42.96
N ASN A 14 -19.75 -8.75 43.38
CA ASN A 14 -20.82 -8.06 42.64
C ASN A 14 -20.29 -6.88 41.83
N ASN A 15 -21.10 -6.37 40.90
CA ASN A 15 -20.84 -5.19 40.11
C ASN A 15 -19.56 -5.27 39.25
N LEU A 16 -19.22 -6.46 38.80
CA LEU A 16 -18.15 -6.63 37.79
C LEU A 16 -18.66 -6.26 36.42
N TYR A 17 -17.77 -5.91 35.50
CA TYR A 17 -18.11 -5.53 34.15
C TYR A 17 -17.11 -6.12 33.16
N THR A 18 -17.61 -6.63 32.03
CA THR A 18 -16.79 -7.05 30.90
C THR A 18 -17.18 -6.32 29.62
N SER A 19 -16.17 -5.89 28.86
CA SER A 19 -16.34 -5.30 27.53
C SER A 19 -16.37 -6.35 26.41
N GLY A 20 -16.21 -7.62 26.77
CA GLY A 20 -16.14 -8.76 25.84
C GLY A 20 -14.85 -9.56 25.97
N SER A 21 -14.77 -10.66 25.23
CA SER A 21 -13.62 -11.58 25.15
C SER A 21 -13.24 -12.33 26.46
N GLU A 22 -14.08 -12.23 27.50
CA GLU A 22 -13.87 -12.92 28.78
C GLU A 22 -14.94 -13.98 29.03
N TRP A 23 -16.18 -13.67 28.73
CA TRP A 23 -17.33 -14.48 29.04
C TRP A 23 -18.27 -14.66 27.85
N MET A 24 -18.95 -15.81 27.80
CA MET A 24 -19.99 -16.10 26.82
C MET A 24 -21.18 -16.80 27.48
N LEU A 25 -22.35 -16.67 26.88
CA LEU A 25 -23.54 -17.40 27.27
C LEU A 25 -23.46 -18.88 26.83
N GLU A 26 -24.25 -19.74 27.37
CA GLU A 26 -24.28 -21.17 27.00
C GLU A 26 -24.65 -21.41 25.52
N ASN A 27 -25.30 -20.45 24.89
CA ASN A 27 -25.61 -20.46 23.44
C ASN A 27 -24.46 -20.00 22.54
N ASN A 28 -23.23 -19.88 23.08
CA ASN A 28 -22.01 -19.42 22.42
C ASN A 28 -22.03 -17.95 21.96
N VAL A 29 -22.92 -17.13 22.51
CA VAL A 29 -22.92 -15.68 22.25
C VAL A 29 -22.00 -14.99 23.24
N GLU A 30 -21.08 -14.14 22.73
CA GLU A 30 -20.20 -13.32 23.55
C GLU A 30 -21.02 -12.40 24.46
N TYR A 31 -20.67 -12.40 25.76
CA TYR A 31 -21.33 -11.53 26.72
C TYR A 31 -20.57 -10.23 26.96
N LYS A 32 -21.31 -9.12 26.92
CA LYS A 32 -20.83 -7.77 27.25
C LYS A 32 -21.79 -7.14 28.24
N GLY A 33 -21.27 -6.74 29.37
CA GLY A 33 -22.12 -6.12 30.39
C GLY A 33 -21.68 -6.43 31.83
N SER A 34 -22.57 -6.09 32.78
CA SER A 34 -22.31 -6.30 34.20
C SER A 34 -22.55 -7.74 34.60
N TYR A 35 -21.69 -8.26 35.43
CA TYR A 35 -21.75 -9.64 35.92
C TYR A 35 -21.36 -9.72 37.41
N HIS A 36 -21.57 -10.86 37.99
CA HIS A 36 -21.09 -11.20 39.33
C HIS A 36 -20.50 -12.61 39.35
N SER A 37 -19.58 -12.86 40.29
CA SER A 37 -18.91 -14.15 40.43
C SER A 37 -18.92 -14.65 41.87
N TYR A 38 -18.98 -15.95 42.00
CA TYR A 38 -18.89 -16.65 43.28
C TYR A 38 -17.48 -17.18 43.53
N ILE A 39 -17.12 -17.36 44.82
CA ILE A 39 -15.82 -17.93 45.20
C ILE A 39 -15.59 -19.33 44.61
N THR A 40 -16.66 -20.03 44.26
CA THR A 40 -16.60 -21.33 43.57
C THR A 40 -16.13 -21.23 42.09
N GLY A 41 -15.97 -20.02 41.57
CA GLY A 41 -15.62 -19.78 40.17
C GLY A 41 -16.81 -19.69 39.21
N GLU A 42 -18.02 -19.86 39.75
CA GLU A 42 -19.22 -19.66 38.93
C GLU A 42 -19.47 -18.18 38.67
N VAL A 43 -19.82 -17.84 37.42
CA VAL A 43 -20.06 -16.48 36.94
C VAL A 43 -21.44 -16.39 36.33
N TYR A 44 -22.15 -15.30 36.58
CA TYR A 44 -23.52 -15.09 36.08
C TYR A 44 -23.69 -13.67 35.58
N THR A 45 -24.59 -13.50 34.63
CA THR A 45 -25.02 -12.18 34.14
C THR A 45 -25.67 -11.36 35.26
N GLN A 46 -25.76 -10.05 35.02
CA GLN A 46 -26.27 -9.03 35.96
C GLN A 46 -25.27 -8.65 37.06
N PRO A 47 -25.33 -7.42 37.58
CA PRO A 47 -24.40 -6.94 38.61
C PRO A 47 -24.55 -7.65 39.97
N THR A 48 -25.75 -8.20 40.24
CA THR A 48 -26.09 -8.99 41.43
C THR A 48 -27.00 -10.12 41.01
N TRP A 49 -27.10 -11.16 41.84
CA TRP A 49 -27.96 -12.29 41.58
C TRP A 49 -29.44 -11.89 41.44
N ASN A 50 -30.04 -12.29 40.35
CA ASN A 50 -31.48 -12.16 40.09
C ASN A 50 -32.01 -13.50 39.55
N PRO A 51 -32.92 -14.18 40.29
CA PRO A 51 -33.36 -15.52 39.91
C PRO A 51 -34.11 -15.61 38.58
N LEU A 52 -34.62 -14.47 38.08
CA LEU A 52 -35.37 -14.43 36.81
C LEU A 52 -34.51 -13.97 35.61
N LYS A 53 -33.33 -13.38 35.88
CA LYS A 53 -32.54 -12.72 34.81
C LYS A 53 -31.09 -13.15 34.77
N SER A 54 -30.57 -13.74 35.85
CA SER A 54 -29.17 -14.15 35.88
C SER A 54 -29.00 -15.49 35.16
N GLU A 55 -28.23 -15.46 34.09
CA GLU A 55 -27.85 -16.63 33.30
C GLU A 55 -26.40 -16.98 33.60
N LYS A 56 -26.07 -18.25 33.58
CA LYS A 56 -24.70 -18.71 33.79
C LYS A 56 -23.81 -18.30 32.63
N LEU A 57 -22.64 -17.77 32.95
CA LEU A 57 -21.59 -17.46 31.99
C LEU A 57 -20.53 -18.55 32.00
N ILE A 58 -20.01 -18.84 30.84
CA ILE A 58 -18.87 -19.72 30.64
C ILE A 58 -17.69 -18.92 30.13
N GLU A 59 -16.50 -19.39 30.40
CA GLU A 59 -15.28 -18.73 29.91
C GLU A 59 -15.29 -18.64 28.40
N PHE A 60 -15.01 -17.45 27.88
CA PHE A 60 -14.94 -17.21 26.44
C PHE A 60 -13.79 -18.04 25.85
N LYS A 61 -14.15 -19.12 25.21
CA LYS A 61 -13.21 -19.86 24.39
C LYS A 61 -13.22 -19.21 23.02
N ASN A 62 -12.09 -18.66 22.65
CA ASN A 62 -11.86 -18.28 21.26
C ASN A 62 -11.94 -19.60 20.46
N VAL A 63 -13.14 -20.00 20.11
CA VAL A 63 -13.36 -21.06 19.15
C VAL A 63 -12.74 -20.50 17.89
N ALA A 64 -11.53 -20.93 17.58
CA ALA A 64 -11.01 -20.75 16.25
C ALA A 64 -12.14 -21.26 15.35
N ILE A 65 -12.88 -20.33 14.76
CA ILE A 65 -13.93 -20.65 13.81
C ILE A 65 -13.14 -21.36 12.73
N ASN A 66 -13.10 -22.68 12.80
CA ASN A 66 -12.76 -23.50 11.67
C ASN A 66 -13.87 -23.23 10.65
N ASN A 67 -13.75 -22.08 9.99
CA ASN A 67 -14.61 -21.66 8.92
C ASN A 67 -14.38 -22.60 7.76
N THR A 68 -14.79 -23.86 7.92
CA THR A 68 -14.92 -24.80 6.81
C THR A 68 -15.77 -24.15 5.71
N GLU A 69 -16.79 -23.40 6.07
CA GLU A 69 -17.56 -22.58 5.13
C GLU A 69 -16.74 -21.46 4.50
N TYR A 70 -15.87 -20.78 5.27
CA TYR A 70 -14.97 -19.75 4.72
C TYR A 70 -13.84 -20.34 3.88
N VAL A 71 -13.41 -21.54 4.20
CA VAL A 71 -12.45 -22.32 3.36
C VAL A 71 -13.11 -22.77 2.07
N LEU A 72 -14.40 -23.12 2.10
CA LEU A 72 -15.19 -23.46 0.91
C LEU A 72 -15.57 -22.22 0.08
N LEU A 73 -15.69 -21.04 0.73
CA LEU A 73 -15.92 -19.76 0.07
C LEU A 73 -14.62 -19.07 -0.34
N LYS A 74 -13.44 -19.62 0.00
CA LYS A 74 -12.21 -19.18 -0.67
C LYS A 74 -12.36 -19.56 -2.14
N PRO A 75 -12.75 -18.62 -3.01
CA PRO A 75 -12.51 -18.84 -4.42
C PRO A 75 -11.03 -19.14 -4.52
N ASP A 76 -10.64 -19.99 -5.42
CA ASP A 76 -9.24 -20.18 -5.81
C ASP A 76 -8.73 -18.87 -6.43
N ILE A 77 -8.67 -17.79 -5.62
CA ILE A 77 -8.07 -16.53 -6.00
C ILE A 77 -6.57 -16.75 -5.98
N LYS A 78 -6.11 -17.52 -6.96
CA LYS A 78 -4.69 -17.69 -7.29
C LYS A 78 -4.16 -16.50 -8.09
N THR A 79 -4.71 -15.33 -7.91
CA THR A 79 -4.10 -14.11 -8.46
C THR A 79 -2.98 -13.67 -7.53
N SER A 80 -1.83 -14.31 -7.64
CA SER A 80 -0.60 -13.75 -7.09
C SER A 80 -0.15 -12.64 -8.03
N TYR A 81 -0.39 -11.40 -7.64
CA TYR A 81 0.19 -10.26 -8.34
C TYR A 81 1.69 -10.20 -8.10
N ALA A 82 2.43 -9.80 -9.15
CA ALA A 82 3.86 -9.55 -9.01
C ALA A 82 4.09 -8.32 -8.14
N SER A 83 5.09 -8.36 -7.27
CA SER A 83 5.54 -7.20 -6.50
C SER A 83 6.27 -6.22 -7.40
N ILE A 84 6.09 -4.91 -7.13
CA ILE A 84 6.80 -3.86 -7.86
C ILE A 84 8.25 -3.79 -7.38
N LYS A 85 9.17 -3.74 -8.36
CA LYS A 85 10.59 -3.46 -8.15
C LYS A 85 10.90 -2.05 -8.65
N ILE A 86 11.37 -1.20 -7.76
CA ILE A 86 11.79 0.16 -8.10
C ILE A 86 13.12 0.07 -8.85
N SER A 87 13.24 0.83 -9.92
CA SER A 87 14.44 0.89 -10.75
C SER A 87 14.69 2.32 -11.21
N THR A 88 15.94 2.69 -11.36
CA THR A 88 16.36 3.97 -11.96
C THR A 88 16.77 3.71 -13.41
N PRO A 89 16.41 4.59 -14.38
CA PRO A 89 16.82 4.41 -15.76
C PRO A 89 18.35 4.43 -15.92
N THR A 90 18.85 3.53 -16.72
CA THR A 90 20.24 3.53 -17.16
C THR A 90 20.34 4.09 -18.56
N ILE A 91 21.19 5.09 -18.75
CA ILE A 91 21.37 5.76 -20.04
C ILE A 91 22.40 5.06 -20.88
N THR A 92 22.05 4.78 -22.12
CA THR A 92 22.96 4.16 -23.10
C THR A 92 23.42 5.17 -24.17
N ALA A 93 24.52 4.87 -24.85
CA ALA A 93 24.97 5.67 -25.99
C ALA A 93 23.91 5.79 -27.13
N LYS A 94 23.02 4.77 -27.23
CA LYS A 94 21.88 4.80 -28.17
C LYS A 94 20.86 5.86 -27.79
N ASP A 95 20.60 5.98 -26.46
CA ASP A 95 19.64 6.95 -25.94
C ASP A 95 20.14 8.38 -26.13
N ILE A 96 21.45 8.61 -25.92
CA ILE A 96 22.08 9.91 -26.20
C ILE A 96 21.93 10.29 -27.67
N LYS A 97 22.21 9.35 -28.59
CA LYS A 97 22.00 9.59 -30.03
C LYS A 97 20.54 9.85 -30.38
N LYS A 98 19.60 9.17 -29.69
CA LYS A 98 18.16 9.36 -29.84
C LYS A 98 17.69 10.68 -29.23
N GLY A 99 18.42 11.21 -28.25
CA GLY A 99 18.13 12.43 -27.53
C GLY A 99 17.04 12.32 -26.48
N SER A 100 16.52 11.11 -26.21
CA SER A 100 15.46 10.89 -25.24
C SER A 100 15.41 9.44 -24.78
N ILE A 101 14.96 9.24 -23.54
CA ILE A 101 14.62 7.94 -22.94
C ILE A 101 13.12 7.86 -22.65
N ILE A 102 12.62 6.66 -22.39
CA ILE A 102 11.28 6.46 -21.86
C ILE A 102 11.41 6.11 -20.37
N ARG A 103 10.75 6.90 -19.53
CA ARG A 103 10.62 6.65 -18.10
C ARG A 103 9.26 6.03 -17.82
N TYR A 104 9.22 5.02 -16.96
CA TYR A 104 8.02 4.27 -16.61
C TYR A 104 7.67 4.55 -15.15
N ILE A 105 6.53 5.16 -14.94
CA ILE A 105 6.11 5.64 -13.63
C ILE A 105 4.84 4.92 -13.19
N LEU A 106 4.83 4.42 -11.96
CA LEU A 106 3.66 3.87 -11.31
C LEU A 106 3.35 4.66 -10.04
N GLN A 107 2.07 4.93 -9.81
CA GLN A 107 1.59 5.50 -8.55
C GLN A 107 0.66 4.52 -7.86
N ASN A 108 0.89 4.27 -6.58
CA ASN A 108 -0.06 3.55 -5.76
C ASN A 108 -1.30 4.42 -5.49
N VAL A 109 -2.48 3.92 -5.84
CA VAL A 109 -3.75 4.66 -5.76
C VAL A 109 -4.12 5.03 -4.32
N VAL A 110 -3.78 4.16 -3.35
CA VAL A 110 -4.11 4.35 -1.93
C VAL A 110 -3.11 5.27 -1.24
N SER A 111 -1.82 4.92 -1.26
CA SER A 111 -0.77 5.66 -0.57
C SER A 111 -0.30 6.91 -1.31
N LYS A 112 -0.70 7.07 -2.59
CA LYS A 112 -0.25 8.14 -3.50
C LYS A 112 1.27 8.14 -3.75
N LYS A 113 1.99 7.13 -3.27
CA LYS A 113 3.43 7.01 -3.48
C LYS A 113 3.72 6.75 -4.95
N ILE A 114 4.60 7.57 -5.53
CA ILE A 114 5.09 7.43 -6.89
C ILE A 114 6.41 6.65 -6.85
N CYS A 115 6.62 5.79 -7.82
CA CYS A 115 7.86 5.03 -8.02
C CYS A 115 8.16 4.90 -9.51
N GLU A 116 9.43 4.89 -9.83
CA GLU A 116 9.93 4.60 -11.17
C GLU A 116 10.29 3.12 -11.25
N VAL A 117 9.97 2.52 -12.40
CA VAL A 117 10.18 1.10 -12.67
C VAL A 117 10.86 0.91 -14.03
N ASP A 118 11.44 -0.26 -14.25
CA ASP A 118 11.96 -0.62 -15.57
C ASP A 118 10.84 -1.00 -16.55
N LYS A 119 11.24 -1.17 -17.80
CA LYS A 119 10.32 -1.56 -18.87
C LYS A 119 9.63 -2.89 -18.61
N GLU A 120 10.35 -3.88 -18.04
CA GLU A 120 9.81 -5.21 -17.75
C GLU A 120 8.71 -5.15 -16.69
N GLN A 121 8.93 -4.38 -15.63
CA GLN A 121 7.92 -4.16 -14.59
C GLN A 121 6.69 -3.43 -15.13
N TYR A 122 6.89 -2.44 -16.00
CA TYR A 122 5.77 -1.74 -16.63
C TYR A 122 4.98 -2.64 -17.59
N GLU A 123 5.64 -3.57 -18.28
CA GLU A 123 4.98 -4.59 -19.09
C GLU A 123 4.15 -5.55 -18.22
N LEU A 124 4.62 -5.91 -17.03
CA LEU A 124 3.83 -6.68 -16.06
C LEU A 124 2.58 -5.91 -15.61
N TYR A 125 2.69 -4.60 -15.41
CA TYR A 125 1.53 -3.74 -15.13
C TYR A 125 0.57 -3.71 -16.33
N SER A 126 1.06 -3.48 -17.53
CA SER A 126 0.24 -3.42 -18.77
C SER A 126 -0.48 -4.74 -19.06
N THR A 127 0.12 -5.87 -18.72
CA THR A 127 -0.44 -7.22 -18.88
C THR A 127 -1.30 -7.66 -17.66
N LYS A 128 -1.60 -6.75 -16.74
CA LYS A 128 -2.40 -6.99 -15.51
C LYS A 128 -1.81 -8.07 -14.58
N LYS A 129 -0.52 -8.33 -14.67
CA LYS A 129 0.21 -9.17 -13.70
C LYS A 129 0.55 -8.40 -12.42
N ILE A 130 0.56 -7.08 -12.47
CA ILE A 130 0.52 -6.18 -11.32
C ILE A 130 -0.91 -5.69 -11.17
N ASP A 131 -1.40 -5.54 -9.94
CA ASP A 131 -2.78 -5.14 -9.67
C ASP A 131 -3.06 -3.71 -10.17
N THR A 132 -3.81 -3.61 -11.26
CA THR A 132 -4.19 -2.33 -11.87
C THR A 132 -5.23 -1.55 -11.05
N ASN A 133 -5.85 -2.14 -10.02
CA ASN A 133 -6.70 -1.41 -9.08
C ASN A 133 -5.87 -0.69 -8.00
N LEU A 134 -4.67 -1.19 -7.70
CA LEU A 134 -3.75 -0.60 -6.73
C LEU A 134 -2.77 0.38 -7.36
N TYR A 135 -2.56 0.31 -8.66
CA TYR A 135 -1.57 1.14 -9.33
C TYR A 135 -2.13 1.77 -10.60
N VAL A 136 -1.75 3.02 -10.82
CA VAL A 136 -1.93 3.73 -12.08
C VAL A 136 -0.57 4.05 -12.67
N GLY A 137 -0.43 3.89 -13.98
CA GLY A 137 0.86 4.02 -14.67
C GLY A 137 0.83 4.99 -15.83
N VAL A 138 1.95 5.68 -16.03
CA VAL A 138 2.21 6.53 -17.19
C VAL A 138 3.61 6.30 -17.72
N THR A 139 3.80 6.57 -19.00
CA THR A 139 5.11 6.61 -19.64
C THR A 139 5.46 8.04 -19.98
N LEU A 140 6.69 8.45 -19.68
CA LEU A 140 7.22 9.78 -19.98
C LEU A 140 8.31 9.68 -21.03
N LYS A 141 8.20 10.46 -22.08
CA LYS A 141 9.33 10.70 -22.99
C LYS A 141 10.20 11.78 -22.37
N TRP A 142 11.36 11.38 -21.84
CA TRP A 142 12.28 12.27 -21.15
C TRP A 142 13.41 12.67 -22.09
N PHE A 143 13.55 13.96 -22.34
CA PHE A 143 14.58 14.49 -23.21
C PHE A 143 15.88 14.66 -22.41
N ILE A 144 16.98 14.13 -22.96
CA ILE A 144 18.29 14.10 -22.32
C ILE A 144 19.35 14.85 -23.11
N THR A 145 19.05 15.30 -24.35
CA THR A 145 19.93 16.13 -25.17
C THR A 145 19.15 17.26 -25.79
N GLY A 146 19.83 18.34 -26.07
CA GLY A 146 19.26 19.52 -26.74
C GLY A 146 19.70 20.83 -26.10
N GLN A 147 19.02 21.90 -26.42
CA GLN A 147 19.32 23.22 -25.90
C GLN A 147 19.01 23.30 -24.40
N ARG A 148 19.99 23.76 -23.62
CA ARG A 148 19.86 23.88 -22.16
C ARG A 148 19.46 25.28 -21.70
N TYR A 149 19.94 26.29 -22.43
CA TYR A 149 19.70 27.70 -22.13
C TYR A 149 19.09 28.42 -23.33
N PHE A 150 18.21 29.39 -23.04
CA PHE A 150 17.83 30.36 -24.06
C PHE A 150 19.03 31.24 -24.39
N ASN A 151 19.52 31.15 -25.63
CA ASN A 151 20.50 32.08 -26.12
C ASN A 151 19.75 33.30 -26.64
N ARG A 152 19.69 34.38 -25.84
CA ARG A 152 19.02 35.64 -26.22
C ARG A 152 19.73 36.44 -27.35
N ASP A 153 20.99 36.04 -27.65
CA ASP A 153 21.86 36.78 -28.54
C ASP A 153 21.87 36.26 -29.99
N ILE A 154 21.11 35.24 -30.30
CA ILE A 154 20.99 34.77 -31.69
C ILE A 154 19.92 35.60 -32.38
N ASN A 155 20.33 36.35 -33.41
CA ASN A 155 19.47 37.07 -34.33
C ASN A 155 18.20 36.27 -34.63
N PHE A 156 17.08 36.87 -34.29
CA PHE A 156 15.73 36.31 -34.27
C PHE A 156 15.37 35.75 -35.67
N THR A 157 15.65 34.47 -35.90
CA THR A 157 15.23 33.75 -37.12
C THR A 157 13.88 33.04 -36.92
N GLY A 158 13.08 33.47 -35.95
CA GLY A 158 11.68 33.05 -35.81
C GLY A 158 11.41 31.64 -35.28
N ILE A 159 12.41 30.81 -35.08
CA ILE A 159 12.23 29.45 -34.55
C ILE A 159 12.64 29.43 -33.06
N VAL A 160 11.65 29.52 -32.18
CA VAL A 160 11.88 29.34 -30.76
C VAL A 160 12.02 27.83 -30.48
N THR A 161 13.24 27.36 -30.28
CA THR A 161 13.47 25.96 -29.89
C THR A 161 13.34 25.85 -28.37
N LYS A 162 12.42 24.98 -27.91
CA LYS A 162 12.24 24.70 -26.49
C LYS A 162 13.49 24.08 -25.89
N THR A 163 13.83 24.49 -24.70
CA THR A 163 14.90 23.88 -23.93
C THR A 163 14.55 22.44 -23.45
N VAL A 164 15.54 21.68 -23.02
CA VAL A 164 15.32 20.33 -22.49
C VAL A 164 14.38 20.38 -21.28
N SER A 165 14.57 21.32 -20.36
CA SER A 165 13.72 21.52 -19.19
C SER A 165 12.26 21.79 -19.57
N GLU A 166 12.03 22.66 -20.57
CA GLU A 166 10.66 22.97 -21.02
C GLU A 166 9.98 21.76 -21.67
N LYS A 167 10.72 20.99 -22.47
CA LYS A 167 10.18 19.76 -23.07
C LYS A 167 9.82 18.73 -22.02
N ASN A 168 10.66 18.55 -20.98
CA ASN A 168 10.41 17.62 -19.90
C ASN A 168 9.24 18.09 -19.03
N LEU A 169 9.13 19.40 -18.77
CA LEU A 169 7.98 19.97 -18.06
C LEU A 169 6.66 19.72 -18.81
N GLU A 170 6.67 19.86 -20.14
CA GLU A 170 5.48 19.54 -20.95
C GLU A 170 5.07 18.07 -20.83
N GLN A 171 6.03 17.15 -20.81
CA GLN A 171 5.73 15.73 -20.61
C GLN A 171 5.11 15.48 -19.22
N LEU A 172 5.60 16.17 -18.20
CA LEU A 172 5.03 16.10 -16.85
C LEU A 172 3.63 16.69 -16.79
N ASN A 173 3.37 17.78 -17.50
CA ASN A 173 2.03 18.38 -17.58
C ASN A 173 1.02 17.40 -18.19
N ILE A 174 1.39 16.74 -19.30
CA ILE A 174 0.55 15.70 -19.91
C ILE A 174 0.33 14.54 -18.94
N ALA A 175 1.37 14.07 -18.27
CA ALA A 175 1.27 12.97 -17.32
C ALA A 175 0.44 13.32 -16.07
N SER A 176 0.37 14.61 -15.71
CA SER A 176 -0.40 15.09 -14.55
C SER A 176 -1.91 14.88 -14.72
N GLU A 177 -2.40 14.73 -15.94
CA GLU A 177 -3.79 14.36 -16.22
C GLU A 177 -4.12 12.95 -15.67
N THR A 178 -3.13 12.06 -15.65
CA THR A 178 -3.29 10.68 -15.15
C THR A 178 -2.79 10.51 -13.73
N ILE A 179 -1.65 11.11 -13.40
CA ILE A 179 -1.04 11.08 -12.05
C ILE A 179 -0.95 12.52 -11.53
N PRO A 180 -1.94 12.99 -10.77
CA PRO A 180 -1.90 14.33 -10.19
C PRO A 180 -0.65 14.54 -9.32
N ASN A 181 -0.04 15.73 -9.41
CA ASN A 181 1.17 16.12 -8.68
C ASN A 181 2.44 15.32 -9.02
N ILE A 182 2.48 14.62 -10.16
CA ILE A 182 3.68 13.92 -10.64
C ILE A 182 4.90 14.85 -10.72
N GLN A 183 4.67 16.13 -10.97
CA GLN A 183 5.72 17.16 -11.02
C GLN A 183 6.52 17.27 -9.74
N ASN A 184 5.89 17.01 -8.57
CA ASN A 184 6.58 17.06 -7.27
C ASN A 184 7.56 15.90 -7.06
N TYR A 185 7.43 14.85 -7.86
CA TYR A 185 8.36 13.71 -7.82
C TYR A 185 9.66 14.01 -8.58
N PHE A 186 9.58 14.85 -9.63
CA PHE A 186 10.72 15.20 -10.46
C PHE A 186 11.27 16.56 -10.05
N THR A 187 12.33 16.55 -9.22
CA THR A 187 12.97 17.78 -8.73
C THR A 187 13.91 18.41 -9.74
N GLU A 188 14.48 17.60 -10.64
CA GLU A 188 15.45 18.02 -11.66
C GLU A 188 14.91 17.72 -13.06
N LEU A 189 14.50 18.77 -13.78
CA LEU A 189 13.99 18.64 -15.13
C LEU A 189 15.08 18.31 -16.17
N GLU A 190 16.35 18.46 -15.80
CA GLU A 190 17.52 18.13 -16.62
C GLU A 190 18.22 16.84 -16.14
N GLU A 191 17.56 16.06 -15.28
CA GLU A 191 18.10 14.76 -14.85
C GLU A 191 18.46 13.91 -16.07
N PHE A 192 19.64 13.32 -16.05
CA PHE A 192 20.23 12.56 -17.15
C PHE A 192 20.64 13.40 -18.38
N TYR A 193 20.70 14.73 -18.29
CA TYR A 193 21.18 15.53 -19.41
C TYR A 193 22.57 15.08 -19.84
N ALA A 194 22.74 14.82 -21.14
CA ALA A 194 24.03 14.51 -21.75
C ALA A 194 24.26 15.48 -22.91
N ASP A 195 25.46 16.07 -22.99
CA ASP A 195 25.83 16.82 -24.17
C ASP A 195 25.84 15.89 -25.40
N SER A 196 25.41 16.37 -26.55
CA SER A 196 25.43 15.59 -27.78
C SER A 196 26.83 15.09 -28.17
N ASN A 197 27.88 15.70 -27.61
CA ASN A 197 29.28 15.31 -27.76
C ASN A 197 29.79 14.41 -26.62
N TYR A 198 28.91 14.03 -25.66
CA TYR A 198 29.30 13.16 -24.53
C TYR A 198 29.61 11.75 -25.05
N ILE A 199 30.88 11.36 -24.90
CA ILE A 199 31.31 9.97 -25.12
C ILE A 199 31.05 9.21 -23.83
N VAL A 200 30.11 8.26 -23.84
CA VAL A 200 29.88 7.36 -22.71
C VAL A 200 31.18 6.63 -22.43
N PRO A 201 31.76 6.73 -21.21
CA PRO A 201 32.92 5.92 -20.85
C PRO A 201 32.59 4.45 -21.09
N ALA A 202 33.47 3.74 -21.80
CA ALA A 202 33.32 2.29 -21.94
C ALA A 202 33.28 1.70 -20.53
N ASP A 203 32.30 0.80 -20.28
CA ASP A 203 32.24 0.07 -19.01
C ASP A 203 33.60 -0.58 -18.72
N ILE A 204 34.24 -0.13 -17.66
CA ILE A 204 35.56 -0.62 -17.23
C ILE A 204 35.44 -2.08 -16.72
N ASN A 205 34.23 -2.61 -16.61
CA ASN A 205 33.94 -3.97 -16.12
C ASN A 205 34.04 -5.09 -17.19
N GLY A 206 34.57 -4.78 -18.39
CA GLY A 206 34.76 -5.73 -19.50
C GLY A 206 36.21 -6.21 -19.67
N LEU A 207 37.07 -6.01 -18.69
CA LEU A 207 38.46 -6.52 -18.69
C LEU A 207 38.62 -7.46 -17.49
N GLU A 208 38.09 -8.66 -17.56
CA GLU A 208 38.61 -9.89 -16.96
C GLU A 208 38.71 -10.97 -18.02
#